data_73e3a4415fe2d2478d0b6aa507f3452c
#
_entry.id   73e3a4415fe2d2478d0b6aa507f3452c
#
_cell.length_a   1.000
_cell.length_b   1.000
_cell.length_c   1.000
_cell.angle_alpha   90.00
_cell.angle_beta   90.00
_cell.angle_gamma   90.00
#
_symmetry.space_group_name_H-M   'P 1'
#
loop_
_entity.id
_entity.type
_entity.pdbx_description
1 polymer ?
#
loop_
_entity_poly.entity_id
_entity_poly.type
_entity_poly.pdbx_seq_one_letter_code
_entity_poly.pdbx_strand_id
1 'polypeptide(L)'
;GKSNKGTVAGYLSCNFAGTRRFKVGSVRDHILGFRGVNGKGDIIKSGGTVVKNVTGYDLSKLITGAFGTLVAITEVTLKVLPKQKSCTTVVVYTEEKKLVNELFEKISSSSSDVSGAVFIPEEPKDEEYQYNKERVFKFNDLVSNKSFLAFRVEGDKVSINEKIKKLNQELELDKLSTTILDVHQSIPFWKKINSLELFNQTNNNLLRIVVPPSSSIKLIQNIENKFKYYIDWCGSLFWVEIPSTKNDKIKEIKKITQEIGGYLTIIKKSEEFDFEETVFTVNETRLLISEKIKKSFDPKRIFNPGKMYRGV
;
A
#
# COMPACT_ATOMS: atom_id res chain seq x y z
N GLY A 1 3.50 -3.96 17.70
CA GLY A 1 4.45 -5.06 17.82
C GLY A 1 5.85 -4.52 18.03
N LYS A 2 6.53 -5.03 19.02
CA LYS A 2 7.89 -4.65 19.40
C LYS A 2 8.84 -4.82 18.23
N SER A 3 9.59 -3.75 17.88
CA SER A 3 10.84 -3.72 17.12
C SER A 3 11.00 -4.78 16.00
N ASN A 4 10.20 -4.73 14.98
CA ASN A 4 10.44 -5.60 13.84
C ASN A 4 11.53 -4.99 12.97
N LYS A 5 12.75 -5.42 13.20
CA LYS A 5 13.85 -5.24 12.28
C LYS A 5 13.63 -6.21 11.10
N GLY A 6 12.77 -5.81 10.15
CA GLY A 6 12.61 -6.52 8.90
C GLY A 6 13.93 -6.51 8.10
N THR A 7 14.08 -7.46 7.16
CA THR A 7 15.21 -7.51 6.24
C THR A 7 14.85 -6.88 4.89
N VAL A 8 15.84 -6.42 4.14
CA VAL A 8 15.65 -5.91 2.76
C VAL A 8 15.06 -7.02 1.88
N ALA A 9 15.54 -8.25 1.99
CA ALA A 9 15.03 -9.40 1.24
C ALA A 9 13.57 -9.73 1.61
N GLY A 10 13.20 -9.64 2.89
CA GLY A 10 11.83 -9.82 3.35
C GLY A 10 10.88 -8.76 2.79
N TYR A 11 11.30 -7.50 2.79
CA TYR A 11 10.54 -6.40 2.19
C TYR A 11 10.32 -6.60 0.68
N LEU A 12 11.38 -7.02 -0.03
CA LEU A 12 11.33 -7.38 -1.45
C LEU A 12 10.38 -8.56 -1.68
N SER A 13 10.50 -9.61 -0.88
CA SER A 13 9.64 -10.80 -1.01
C SER A 13 8.15 -10.49 -0.86
N CYS A 14 7.79 -9.50 -0.03
CA CYS A 14 6.41 -9.06 0.12
C CYS A 14 5.95 -8.06 -0.95
N ASN A 15 6.88 -7.40 -1.64
CA ASN A 15 6.60 -6.32 -2.61
C ASN A 15 5.66 -5.24 -2.04
N PHE A 16 5.76 -4.95 -0.76
CA PHE A 16 4.99 -3.86 -0.17
C PHE A 16 5.61 -2.52 -0.56
N ALA A 17 4.78 -1.62 -1.06
CA ALA A 17 5.18 -0.28 -1.42
C ALA A 17 4.47 0.73 -0.52
N GLY A 18 5.21 1.73 -0.07
CA GLY A 18 4.66 2.82 0.72
C GLY A 18 3.97 3.90 -0.13
N THR A 19 3.67 5.02 0.51
CA THR A 19 2.93 6.14 -0.07
C THR A 19 3.58 6.79 -1.28
N ARG A 20 4.88 6.54 -1.55
CA ARG A 20 5.59 7.06 -2.74
C ARG A 20 5.39 6.22 -4.00
N ARG A 21 4.65 5.10 -3.92
CA ARG A 21 4.59 4.15 -5.03
C ARG A 21 4.15 4.76 -6.35
N PHE A 22 3.15 5.64 -6.36
CA PHE A 22 2.64 6.19 -7.62
C PHE A 22 3.65 7.11 -8.32
N LYS A 23 4.61 7.68 -7.57
CA LYS A 23 5.69 8.51 -8.11
C LYS A 23 6.94 7.70 -8.48
N VAL A 24 7.37 6.79 -7.59
CA VAL A 24 8.68 6.14 -7.73
C VAL A 24 8.58 4.65 -8.09
N GLY A 25 7.36 4.11 -8.18
CA GLY A 25 7.15 2.69 -8.42
C GLY A 25 7.18 1.84 -7.14
N SER A 26 7.03 0.55 -7.34
CA SER A 26 7.06 -0.49 -6.29
C SER A 26 8.48 -1.01 -6.07
N VAL A 27 8.67 -1.86 -5.08
CA VAL A 27 9.94 -2.57 -4.85
C VAL A 27 10.38 -3.35 -6.11
N ARG A 28 9.40 -3.92 -6.84
CA ARG A 28 9.63 -4.64 -8.09
C ARG A 28 10.25 -3.77 -9.18
N ASP A 29 10.01 -2.47 -9.17
CA ASP A 29 10.57 -1.54 -10.15
C ASP A 29 12.01 -1.10 -9.80
N HIS A 30 12.46 -1.39 -8.58
CA HIS A 30 13.78 -1.08 -8.08
C HIS A 30 14.75 -2.25 -8.04
N ILE A 31 14.27 -3.51 -8.13
CA ILE A 31 15.17 -4.65 -8.14
C ILE A 31 15.86 -4.80 -9.51
N LEU A 32 17.17 -4.91 -9.48
CA LEU A 32 18.02 -5.12 -10.66
C LEU A 32 18.56 -6.55 -10.72
N GLY A 33 18.73 -7.20 -9.58
CA GLY A 33 19.25 -8.56 -9.52
C GLY A 33 19.19 -9.15 -8.13
N PHE A 34 19.36 -10.47 -8.05
CA PHE A 34 19.46 -11.20 -6.79
C PHE A 34 20.35 -12.42 -6.90
N ARG A 35 20.80 -12.92 -5.74
CA ARG A 35 21.36 -14.25 -5.53
C ARG A 35 20.60 -14.94 -4.42
N GLY A 36 20.39 -16.24 -4.53
CA GLY A 36 19.67 -17.02 -3.53
C GLY A 36 19.80 -18.51 -3.76
N VAL A 37 19.13 -19.29 -2.92
CA VAL A 37 19.10 -20.75 -3.00
C VAL A 37 17.66 -21.19 -3.21
N ASN A 38 17.40 -22.07 -4.19
CA ASN A 38 16.09 -22.65 -4.42
C ASN A 38 15.80 -23.85 -3.52
N GLY A 39 14.61 -24.44 -3.57
CA GLY A 39 14.21 -25.60 -2.79
C GLY A 39 14.88 -26.93 -3.20
N LYS A 40 15.71 -26.92 -4.25
CA LYS A 40 16.55 -28.06 -4.66
C LYS A 40 17.97 -27.97 -4.08
N GLY A 41 18.33 -26.83 -3.48
CA GLY A 41 19.68 -26.54 -3.00
C GLY A 41 20.57 -25.84 -4.03
N ASP A 42 20.04 -25.52 -5.24
CA ASP A 42 20.83 -24.88 -6.29
C ASP A 42 20.98 -23.39 -5.98
N ILE A 43 22.17 -22.84 -6.21
CA ILE A 43 22.43 -21.42 -6.16
C ILE A 43 21.92 -20.78 -7.45
N ILE A 44 20.98 -19.85 -7.31
CA ILE A 44 20.40 -19.10 -8.43
C ILE A 44 20.90 -17.65 -8.38
N LYS A 45 21.29 -17.16 -9.54
CA LYS A 45 21.60 -15.74 -9.75
C LYS A 45 20.84 -15.24 -10.96
N SER A 46 20.20 -14.07 -10.86
CA SER A 46 19.52 -13.43 -11.98
C SER A 46 19.67 -11.92 -11.90
N GLY A 47 19.73 -11.27 -13.08
CA GLY A 47 19.98 -9.84 -13.18
C GLY A 47 21.45 -9.48 -12.93
N GLY A 48 21.70 -8.21 -12.65
CA GLY A 48 23.04 -7.66 -12.45
C GLY A 48 23.00 -6.24 -11.88
N THR A 49 24.07 -5.48 -12.11
CA THR A 49 24.22 -4.10 -11.64
C THR A 49 23.76 -3.06 -12.67
N VAL A 50 23.28 -3.51 -13.83
CA VAL A 50 22.83 -2.64 -14.92
C VAL A 50 21.30 -2.54 -14.95
N VAL A 51 20.81 -1.36 -15.32
CA VAL A 51 19.37 -1.07 -15.36
C VAL A 51 18.66 -1.83 -16.50
N LYS A 52 19.37 -2.09 -17.60
CA LYS A 52 18.85 -2.83 -18.74
C LYS A 52 19.57 -4.17 -18.87
N ASN A 53 18.85 -5.26 -18.65
CA ASN A 53 19.30 -6.61 -18.94
C ASN A 53 18.18 -7.30 -19.73
N VAL A 54 18.50 -7.71 -20.96
CA VAL A 54 17.54 -8.33 -21.90
C VAL A 54 17.82 -9.83 -22.11
N THR A 55 18.75 -10.41 -21.36
CA THR A 55 19.13 -11.82 -21.48
C THR A 55 18.33 -12.68 -20.53
N GLY A 56 17.52 -13.58 -21.08
CA GLY A 56 16.73 -14.56 -20.32
C GLY A 56 15.50 -14.00 -19.62
N TYR A 57 14.90 -14.82 -18.76
CA TYR A 57 13.74 -14.42 -17.96
C TYR A 57 14.13 -13.51 -16.79
N ASP A 58 13.31 -12.51 -16.51
CA ASP A 58 13.49 -11.63 -15.35
C ASP A 58 13.01 -12.32 -14.06
N LEU A 59 13.84 -13.23 -13.53
CA LEU A 59 13.55 -13.91 -12.27
C LEU A 59 13.53 -12.96 -11.08
N SER A 60 14.22 -11.81 -11.16
CA SER A 60 14.19 -10.79 -10.11
C SER A 60 12.77 -10.27 -9.92
N LYS A 61 12.02 -10.05 -11.02
CA LYS A 61 10.62 -9.65 -10.96
C LYS A 61 9.70 -10.77 -10.48
N LEU A 62 10.05 -12.03 -10.77
CA LEU A 62 9.27 -13.20 -10.35
C LEU A 62 9.33 -13.40 -8.83
N ILE A 63 10.52 -13.32 -8.23
CA ILE A 63 10.68 -13.53 -6.77
C ILE A 63 10.14 -12.37 -5.94
N THR A 64 10.02 -11.18 -6.53
CA THR A 64 9.47 -10.01 -5.86
C THR A 64 7.96 -10.17 -5.70
N GLY A 65 7.50 -10.21 -4.45
CA GLY A 65 6.10 -10.48 -4.13
C GLY A 65 5.74 -11.97 -4.07
N ALA A 66 6.72 -12.88 -4.12
CA ALA A 66 6.50 -14.32 -3.94
C ALA A 66 6.48 -14.74 -2.45
N PHE A 67 6.52 -13.82 -1.51
CA PHE A 67 6.46 -14.06 -0.05
C PHE A 67 7.48 -15.09 0.47
N GLY A 68 8.64 -15.19 -0.20
CA GLY A 68 9.68 -16.15 0.16
C GLY A 68 9.31 -17.61 -0.10
N THR A 69 8.33 -17.88 -0.99
CA THR A 69 7.89 -19.24 -1.31
C THR A 69 8.75 -19.93 -2.35
N LEU A 70 9.61 -19.21 -3.07
CA LEU A 70 10.39 -19.74 -4.20
C LEU A 70 11.88 -19.88 -3.91
N VAL A 71 12.47 -18.92 -3.22
CA VAL A 71 13.92 -18.78 -3.06
C VAL A 71 14.24 -18.20 -1.69
N ALA A 72 15.27 -18.70 -1.03
CA ALA A 72 15.92 -18.04 0.10
C ALA A 72 16.92 -17.02 -0.46
N ILE A 73 16.58 -15.75 -0.40
CA ILE A 73 17.37 -14.64 -0.96
C ILE A 73 18.54 -14.35 -0.03
N THR A 74 19.76 -14.38 -0.56
CA THR A 74 21.01 -14.08 0.19
C THR A 74 21.61 -12.73 -0.20
N GLU A 75 21.36 -12.25 -1.42
CA GLU A 75 21.89 -11.00 -1.93
C GLU A 75 20.88 -10.34 -2.85
N VAL A 76 20.79 -9.01 -2.80
CA VAL A 76 19.93 -8.22 -3.70
C VAL A 76 20.69 -7.03 -4.25
N THR A 77 20.45 -6.69 -5.50
CA THR A 77 20.92 -5.48 -6.17
C THR A 77 19.71 -4.58 -6.43
N LEU A 78 19.73 -3.37 -5.87
CA LEU A 78 18.63 -2.41 -5.96
C LEU A 78 19.09 -1.11 -6.62
N LYS A 79 18.23 -0.56 -7.48
CA LYS A 79 18.29 0.83 -7.90
C LYS A 79 17.83 1.71 -6.73
N VAL A 80 18.63 2.70 -6.38
CA VAL A 80 18.31 3.69 -5.35
C VAL A 80 18.07 5.06 -5.97
N LEU A 81 17.26 5.88 -5.31
CA LEU A 81 17.00 7.25 -5.70
C LEU A 81 17.62 8.20 -4.66
N PRO A 82 18.07 9.40 -5.05
CA PRO A 82 18.53 10.41 -4.14
C PRO A 82 17.45 10.76 -3.11
N LYS A 83 17.85 10.90 -1.85
CA LYS A 83 16.95 11.37 -0.80
C LYS A 83 16.59 12.83 -1.06
N GLN A 84 15.31 13.14 -1.05
CA GLN A 84 14.85 14.52 -1.20
C GLN A 84 15.29 15.38 0.00
N LYS A 85 15.65 16.64 -0.27
CA LYS A 85 16.17 17.56 0.75
C LYS A 85 15.07 18.05 1.69
N SER A 86 13.87 18.26 1.17
CA SER A 86 12.73 18.75 1.93
C SER A 86 11.41 18.19 1.39
N CYS A 87 10.36 18.34 2.17
CA CYS A 87 8.99 18.03 1.76
C CYS A 87 8.00 18.96 2.44
N THR A 88 6.91 19.23 1.77
CA THR A 88 5.75 19.98 2.27
C THR A 88 4.50 19.16 1.96
N THR A 89 3.53 19.20 2.86
CA THR A 89 2.24 18.53 2.67
C THR A 89 1.14 19.57 2.65
N VAL A 90 0.30 19.50 1.62
CA VAL A 90 -0.95 20.28 1.56
C VAL A 90 -2.07 19.36 2.02
N VAL A 91 -2.88 19.85 2.96
CA VAL A 91 -4.05 19.17 3.49
C VAL A 91 -5.29 19.91 3.01
N VAL A 92 -6.24 19.22 2.43
CA VAL A 92 -7.53 19.74 1.95
C VAL A 92 -8.64 19.09 2.74
N TYR A 93 -9.41 19.88 3.49
CA TYR A 93 -10.54 19.36 4.27
C TYR A 93 -11.77 19.24 3.38
N THR A 94 -12.30 18.04 3.27
CA THR A 94 -13.55 17.77 2.52
C THR A 94 -14.12 16.41 2.89
N GLU A 95 -15.44 16.33 2.91
CA GLU A 95 -16.21 15.08 3.08
C GLU A 95 -16.76 14.58 1.73
N GLU A 96 -16.70 15.41 0.70
CA GLU A 96 -17.26 15.12 -0.61
C GLU A 96 -16.38 14.15 -1.40
N LYS A 97 -16.81 12.89 -1.49
CA LYS A 97 -16.03 11.82 -2.16
C LYS A 97 -15.81 12.05 -3.64
N LYS A 98 -16.75 12.76 -4.30
CA LYS A 98 -16.61 13.15 -5.71
C LYS A 98 -15.44 14.11 -5.87
N LEU A 99 -15.37 15.13 -5.03
CA LEU A 99 -14.26 16.10 -5.03
C LEU A 99 -12.91 15.39 -4.72
N VAL A 100 -12.90 14.46 -3.75
CA VAL A 100 -11.68 13.65 -3.45
C VAL A 100 -11.19 12.93 -4.70
N ASN A 101 -12.09 12.32 -5.45
CA ASN A 101 -11.74 11.58 -6.67
C ASN A 101 -11.21 12.52 -7.77
N GLU A 102 -11.88 13.65 -7.99
CA GLU A 102 -11.44 14.69 -8.93
C GLU A 102 -10.06 15.25 -8.57
N LEU A 103 -9.80 15.48 -7.28
CA LEU A 103 -8.48 15.91 -6.80
C LEU A 103 -7.42 14.82 -7.02
N PHE A 104 -7.72 13.54 -6.78
CA PHE A 104 -6.80 12.45 -7.07
C PHE A 104 -6.45 12.36 -8.56
N GLU A 105 -7.42 12.51 -9.45
CA GLU A 105 -7.21 12.53 -10.91
C GLU A 105 -6.29 13.68 -11.32
N LYS A 106 -6.61 14.90 -10.88
CA LYS A 106 -5.79 16.09 -11.15
C LYS A 106 -4.37 15.96 -10.56
N ILE A 107 -4.23 15.48 -9.33
CA ILE A 107 -2.92 15.25 -8.68
C ILE A 107 -2.10 14.22 -9.47
N SER A 108 -2.72 13.12 -9.91
CA SER A 108 -2.01 12.05 -10.63
C SER A 108 -1.56 12.46 -12.02
N SER A 109 -2.27 13.40 -12.67
CA SER A 109 -1.95 13.93 -13.99
C SER A 109 -1.09 15.19 -13.95
N SER A 110 -0.92 15.81 -12.78
CA SER A 110 -0.14 17.04 -12.63
C SER A 110 1.35 16.82 -12.89
N SER A 111 1.95 17.76 -13.61
CA SER A 111 3.40 17.82 -13.82
C SER A 111 4.18 18.34 -12.59
N SER A 112 3.48 18.68 -11.50
CA SER A 112 4.08 19.20 -10.26
C SER A 112 4.74 18.13 -9.39
N ASP A 113 4.80 16.89 -9.86
CA ASP A 113 5.63 15.85 -9.25
C ASP A 113 5.23 15.51 -7.81
N VAL A 114 3.92 15.40 -7.55
CA VAL A 114 3.40 14.97 -6.24
C VAL A 114 3.91 13.56 -5.92
N SER A 115 4.40 13.34 -4.71
CA SER A 115 5.08 12.10 -4.32
C SER A 115 4.29 11.22 -3.35
N GLY A 116 3.12 11.65 -2.93
CA GLY A 116 2.20 10.91 -2.06
C GLY A 116 0.87 11.62 -1.99
N ALA A 117 -0.24 10.87 -2.01
CA ALA A 117 -1.57 11.42 -1.83
C ALA A 117 -2.45 10.40 -1.11
N VAL A 118 -3.03 10.83 0.02
CA VAL A 118 -3.89 10.01 0.87
C VAL A 118 -5.19 10.74 1.19
N PHE A 119 -6.27 9.99 1.31
CA PHE A 119 -7.53 10.48 1.86
C PHE A 119 -7.86 9.72 3.13
N ILE A 120 -8.10 10.46 4.21
CA ILE A 120 -8.50 9.92 5.51
C ILE A 120 -9.91 10.43 5.77
N PRO A 121 -10.93 9.56 5.71
CA PRO A 121 -12.29 9.94 6.04
C PRO A 121 -12.46 10.11 7.55
N GLU A 122 -13.55 10.74 7.95
CA GLU A 122 -14.05 10.70 9.32
C GLU A 122 -14.25 9.23 9.77
N GLU A 123 -14.00 8.95 11.03
CA GLU A 123 -14.19 7.60 11.57
C GLU A 123 -15.66 7.18 11.53
N PRO A 124 -15.96 5.89 11.30
CA PRO A 124 -17.32 5.38 11.36
C PRO A 124 -17.95 5.65 12.73
N LYS A 125 -19.24 5.98 12.74
CA LYS A 125 -20.00 6.22 13.96
C LYS A 125 -20.49 4.92 14.65
N ASP A 126 -20.04 3.76 14.18
CA ASP A 126 -20.39 2.46 14.71
C ASP A 126 -19.81 2.26 16.12
N GLU A 127 -20.63 1.77 17.04
CA GLU A 127 -20.27 1.57 18.46
C GLU A 127 -19.05 0.65 18.63
N GLU A 128 -18.84 -0.31 17.74
CA GLU A 128 -17.67 -1.20 17.76
C GLU A 128 -16.34 -0.45 17.57
N TYR A 129 -16.35 0.74 16.95
CA TYR A 129 -15.19 1.62 16.82
C TYR A 129 -15.11 2.68 17.93
N GLN A 130 -16.23 2.93 18.67
CA GLN A 130 -16.28 3.96 19.72
C GLN A 130 -15.58 3.56 21.03
N TYR A 131 -15.27 2.28 21.24
CA TYR A 131 -14.63 1.78 22.46
C TYR A 131 -13.24 2.38 22.75
N ASN A 132 -12.69 3.12 21.81
CA ASN A 132 -11.41 3.80 21.96
C ASN A 132 -11.48 5.28 21.53
N LYS A 133 -12.15 6.11 22.32
CA LYS A 133 -12.20 7.58 22.15
C LYS A 133 -10.81 8.26 22.01
N GLU A 134 -9.72 7.56 22.31
CA GLU A 134 -8.34 8.05 22.16
C GLU A 134 -7.71 7.78 20.80
N ARG A 135 -8.42 7.10 19.90
CA ARG A 135 -7.87 6.63 18.60
C ARG A 135 -8.14 7.53 17.40
N VAL A 136 -8.49 8.75 17.65
CA VAL A 136 -8.56 9.75 16.61
C VAL A 136 -7.14 9.93 16.05
N PHE A 137 -6.97 9.96 14.72
CA PHE A 137 -5.68 10.30 14.11
C PHE A 137 -5.27 11.69 14.57
N LYS A 138 -4.61 11.76 15.72
CA LYS A 138 -4.07 13.00 16.28
C LYS A 138 -2.71 13.23 15.64
N PHE A 139 -2.63 14.23 14.83
CA PHE A 139 -1.36 14.71 14.31
C PHE A 139 -1.26 16.22 14.54
N ASN A 140 -0.59 16.63 15.62
CA ASN A 140 -0.47 18.03 16.05
C ASN A 140 -1.85 18.73 16.05
N ASP A 141 -1.94 19.90 15.39
CA ASP A 141 -3.16 20.70 15.26
C ASP A 141 -4.08 20.25 14.10
N LEU A 142 -3.75 19.18 13.37
CA LEU A 142 -4.69 18.56 12.44
C LEU A 142 -5.85 18.00 13.24
N VAL A 143 -6.96 18.73 13.21
CA VAL A 143 -8.19 18.37 13.92
C VAL A 143 -8.74 17.12 13.25
N SER A 144 -8.59 16.02 13.92
CA SER A 144 -8.82 14.67 13.46
C SER A 144 -10.30 14.28 13.31
N ASN A 145 -11.22 15.20 13.53
CA ASN A 145 -12.68 14.96 13.46
C ASN A 145 -13.26 15.27 12.08
N LYS A 146 -12.42 15.64 11.09
CA LYS A 146 -12.87 15.95 9.74
C LYS A 146 -12.15 15.08 8.72
N SER A 147 -12.86 14.67 7.70
CA SER A 147 -12.27 14.04 6.53
C SER A 147 -11.30 14.99 5.84
N PHE A 148 -10.15 14.48 5.39
CA PHE A 148 -9.20 15.28 4.63
C PHE A 148 -8.44 14.47 3.59
N LEU A 149 -8.05 15.15 2.52
CA LEU A 149 -7.08 14.67 1.54
C LEU A 149 -5.75 15.38 1.82
N ALA A 150 -4.66 14.63 1.87
CA ALA A 150 -3.31 15.18 2.02
C ALA A 150 -2.41 14.73 0.87
N PHE A 151 -1.65 15.65 0.28
CA PHE A 151 -0.67 15.30 -0.74
C PHE A 151 0.69 15.95 -0.47
N ARG A 152 1.75 15.22 -0.87
CA ARG A 152 3.15 15.56 -0.57
C ARG A 152 3.88 16.06 -1.80
N VAL A 153 4.55 17.20 -1.66
CA VAL A 153 5.48 17.77 -2.63
C VAL A 153 6.89 17.70 -2.06
N GLU A 154 7.85 17.22 -2.86
CA GLU A 154 9.23 17.01 -2.45
C GLU A 154 10.20 17.73 -3.40
N GLY A 155 11.38 18.12 -2.86
CA GLY A 155 12.44 18.81 -3.60
C GLY A 155 13.30 19.69 -2.70
N ASP A 156 13.94 20.71 -3.29
CA ASP A 156 14.45 21.85 -2.55
C ASP A 156 13.35 22.88 -2.30
N LYS A 157 13.62 23.84 -1.41
CA LYS A 157 12.61 24.81 -0.95
C LYS A 157 12.03 25.66 -2.10
N VAL A 158 12.85 26.07 -3.06
CA VAL A 158 12.41 26.91 -4.19
C VAL A 158 11.50 26.10 -5.10
N SER A 159 11.93 24.89 -5.47
CA SER A 159 11.15 23.96 -6.30
C SER A 159 9.80 23.61 -5.66
N ILE A 160 9.77 23.36 -4.34
CA ILE A 160 8.52 23.07 -3.61
C ILE A 160 7.54 24.24 -3.71
N ASN A 161 8.01 25.48 -3.50
CA ASN A 161 7.15 26.66 -3.57
C ASN A 161 6.51 26.82 -4.97
N GLU A 162 7.28 26.68 -6.02
CA GLU A 162 6.77 26.76 -7.39
C GLU A 162 5.77 25.63 -7.72
N LYS A 163 6.06 24.41 -7.28
CA LYS A 163 5.14 23.27 -7.43
C LYS A 163 3.82 23.50 -6.70
N ILE A 164 3.87 24.01 -5.46
CA ILE A 164 2.66 24.31 -4.68
C ILE A 164 1.85 25.43 -5.34
N LYS A 165 2.52 26.49 -5.82
CA LYS A 165 1.84 27.58 -6.55
C LYS A 165 1.11 27.07 -7.78
N LYS A 166 1.75 26.19 -8.54
CA LYS A 166 1.13 25.56 -9.72
C LYS A 166 -0.04 24.67 -9.34
N LEU A 167 0.12 23.79 -8.31
CA LEU A 167 -0.95 22.95 -7.79
C LEU A 167 -2.12 23.77 -7.24
N ASN A 168 -1.85 24.93 -6.62
CA ASN A 168 -2.90 25.83 -6.16
C ASN A 168 -3.82 26.25 -7.31
N GLN A 169 -3.25 26.58 -8.46
CA GLN A 169 -4.00 26.95 -9.67
C GLN A 169 -4.72 25.75 -10.29
N GLU A 170 -4.02 24.62 -10.47
CA GLU A 170 -4.56 23.40 -11.11
C GLU A 170 -5.72 22.78 -10.32
N LEU A 171 -5.62 22.80 -8.97
CA LEU A 171 -6.60 22.20 -8.06
C LEU A 171 -7.61 23.22 -7.49
N GLU A 172 -7.47 24.51 -7.83
CA GLU A 172 -8.29 25.61 -7.31
C GLU A 172 -8.32 25.63 -5.76
N LEU A 173 -7.16 25.43 -5.13
CA LEU A 173 -7.06 25.27 -3.67
C LEU A 173 -7.53 26.51 -2.90
N ASP A 174 -7.46 27.70 -3.51
CA ASP A 174 -7.94 28.95 -2.88
C ASP A 174 -9.45 28.92 -2.59
N LYS A 175 -10.20 28.05 -3.27
CA LYS A 175 -11.64 27.85 -3.03
C LYS A 175 -11.93 26.81 -1.95
N LEU A 176 -10.91 26.13 -1.42
CA LEU A 176 -11.03 25.02 -0.49
C LEU A 176 -10.43 25.38 0.88
N SER A 177 -10.90 24.71 1.92
CA SER A 177 -10.29 24.80 3.24
C SER A 177 -8.99 23.99 3.26
N THR A 178 -7.85 24.66 3.38
CA THR A 178 -6.54 24.04 3.30
C THR A 178 -5.65 24.36 4.49
N THR A 179 -4.69 23.47 4.76
CA THR A 179 -3.59 23.69 5.72
C THR A 179 -2.29 23.17 5.10
N ILE A 180 -1.19 23.88 5.32
CA ILE A 180 0.13 23.48 4.85
C ILE A 180 0.95 22.98 6.04
N LEU A 181 1.47 21.76 5.92
CA LEU A 181 2.43 21.19 6.87
C LEU A 181 3.84 21.45 6.34
N ASP A 182 4.68 22.02 7.16
CA ASP A 182 6.11 22.21 6.87
C ASP A 182 6.88 20.87 6.89
N VAL A 183 8.20 20.93 6.69
CA VAL A 183 9.05 19.74 6.67
C VAL A 183 9.04 18.99 8.01
N HIS A 184 9.00 19.70 9.14
CA HIS A 184 9.02 19.10 10.49
C HIS A 184 7.72 18.39 10.81
N GLN A 185 6.62 18.86 10.27
CA GLN A 185 5.30 18.24 10.37
C GLN A 185 5.07 17.17 9.32
N SER A 186 5.49 17.39 8.08
CA SER A 186 5.28 16.46 6.96
C SER A 186 6.00 15.13 7.16
N ILE A 187 7.26 15.12 7.59
CA ILE A 187 8.02 13.88 7.78
C ILE A 187 7.35 12.92 8.77
N PRO A 188 7.02 13.34 10.00
CA PRO A 188 6.32 12.46 10.94
C PRO A 188 4.91 12.08 10.46
N PHE A 189 4.17 12.97 9.79
CA PHE A 189 2.87 12.64 9.21
C PHE A 189 2.96 11.44 8.27
N TRP A 190 3.82 11.49 7.25
CA TRP A 190 3.98 10.41 6.30
C TRP A 190 4.59 9.14 6.91
N LYS A 191 5.38 9.28 7.99
CA LYS A 191 5.86 8.13 8.77
C LYS A 191 4.69 7.39 9.43
N LYS A 192 3.75 8.10 10.03
CA LYS A 192 2.54 7.51 10.63
C LYS A 192 1.67 6.79 9.61
N ILE A 193 1.45 7.40 8.43
CA ILE A 193 0.73 6.75 7.32
C ILE A 193 1.43 5.45 6.90
N ASN A 194 2.75 5.50 6.64
CA ASN A 194 3.50 4.33 6.20
C ASN A 194 3.59 3.21 7.25
N SER A 195 3.52 3.54 8.55
CA SER A 195 3.55 2.56 9.64
C SER A 195 2.19 1.94 9.93
N LEU A 196 1.12 2.39 9.25
CA LEU A 196 -0.26 1.97 9.48
C LEU A 196 -0.71 2.22 10.94
N GLU A 197 -0.22 3.30 11.55
CA GLU A 197 -0.45 3.61 12.97
C GLU A 197 -1.94 3.71 13.31
N LEU A 198 -2.78 4.10 12.35
CA LEU A 198 -4.24 4.11 12.47
C LEU A 198 -4.87 2.77 12.87
N PHE A 199 -4.17 1.65 12.58
CA PHE A 199 -4.68 0.28 12.75
C PHE A 199 -3.87 -0.58 13.73
N ASN A 200 -2.83 -0.01 14.37
CA ASN A 200 -1.82 -0.80 15.10
C ASN A 200 -2.29 -1.42 16.42
N GLN A 201 -3.42 -0.98 16.98
CA GLN A 201 -3.79 -1.32 18.36
C GLN A 201 -5.03 -2.21 18.49
N THR A 202 -5.55 -2.76 17.40
CA THR A 202 -6.77 -3.57 17.40
C THR A 202 -6.50 -5.05 17.22
N ASN A 203 -7.37 -5.92 17.75
CA ASN A 203 -7.42 -7.35 17.37
C ASN A 203 -8.29 -7.57 16.12
N ASN A 204 -8.46 -6.53 15.28
CA ASN A 204 -9.25 -6.57 14.06
C ASN A 204 -8.44 -7.09 12.87
N ASN A 205 -9.15 -7.51 11.84
CA ASN A 205 -8.52 -7.85 10.57
C ASN A 205 -8.12 -6.58 9.81
N LEU A 206 -6.99 -6.60 9.13
CA LEU A 206 -6.56 -5.51 8.26
C LEU A 206 -6.44 -6.00 6.82
N LEU A 207 -7.22 -5.39 5.96
CA LEU A 207 -7.26 -5.67 4.53
C LEU A 207 -6.47 -4.61 3.77
N ARG A 208 -5.69 -5.06 2.80
CA ARG A 208 -5.05 -4.23 1.78
C ARG A 208 -5.73 -4.51 0.45
N ILE A 209 -6.44 -3.53 -0.09
CA ILE A 209 -7.21 -3.66 -1.32
C ILE A 209 -6.64 -2.72 -2.36
N VAL A 210 -6.30 -3.25 -3.53
CA VAL A 210 -5.81 -2.45 -4.67
C VAL A 210 -6.83 -2.55 -5.79
N VAL A 211 -7.31 -1.40 -6.25
CA VAL A 211 -8.30 -1.29 -7.33
C VAL A 211 -7.82 -0.32 -8.41
N PRO A 212 -8.35 -0.41 -9.64
CA PRO A 212 -8.21 0.69 -10.60
C PRO A 212 -8.77 1.98 -10.00
N PRO A 213 -8.14 3.16 -10.17
CA PRO A 213 -8.64 4.42 -9.61
C PRO A 213 -10.08 4.72 -10.01
N SER A 214 -10.48 4.39 -11.23
CA SER A 214 -11.84 4.53 -11.74
C SER A 214 -12.89 3.70 -11.01
N SER A 215 -12.47 2.68 -10.27
CA SER A 215 -13.34 1.79 -9.48
C SER A 215 -13.40 2.19 -8.00
N SER A 216 -12.65 3.19 -7.56
CA SER A 216 -12.53 3.55 -6.14
C SER A 216 -13.88 3.96 -5.53
N ILE A 217 -14.71 4.71 -6.23
CA ILE A 217 -16.04 5.12 -5.76
C ILE A 217 -16.92 3.89 -5.48
N LYS A 218 -16.88 2.87 -6.35
CA LYS A 218 -17.67 1.64 -6.14
C LYS A 218 -17.26 0.91 -4.86
N LEU A 219 -15.95 0.88 -4.54
CA LEU A 219 -15.48 0.29 -3.30
C LEU A 219 -15.89 1.14 -2.09
N ILE A 220 -15.75 2.47 -2.16
CA ILE A 220 -16.15 3.39 -1.09
C ILE A 220 -17.61 3.16 -0.70
N GLN A 221 -18.53 3.10 -1.66
CA GLN A 221 -19.97 2.88 -1.41
C GLN A 221 -20.27 1.61 -0.59
N ASN A 222 -19.39 0.61 -0.64
CA ASN A 222 -19.57 -0.65 0.09
C ASN A 222 -18.94 -0.64 1.48
N ILE A 223 -17.93 0.18 1.73
CA ILE A 223 -17.17 0.20 2.99
C ILE A 223 -17.43 1.45 3.85
N GLU A 224 -17.87 2.55 3.23
CA GLU A 224 -18.12 3.82 3.91
C GLU A 224 -19.18 3.65 5.02
N ASN A 225 -18.96 4.34 6.13
CA ASN A 225 -19.79 4.30 7.33
C ASN A 225 -19.91 2.93 8.03
N LYS A 226 -19.32 1.88 7.44
CA LYS A 226 -19.33 0.51 8.00
C LYS A 226 -17.98 0.12 8.59
N PHE A 227 -16.89 0.59 7.99
CA PHE A 227 -15.52 0.17 8.33
C PHE A 227 -14.59 1.36 8.41
N LYS A 228 -13.59 1.26 9.28
CA LYS A 228 -12.48 2.22 9.32
C LYS A 228 -11.55 1.97 8.15
N TYR A 229 -11.25 3.01 7.36
CA TYR A 229 -10.38 2.90 6.21
C TYR A 229 -9.60 4.18 5.94
N TYR A 230 -8.58 4.10 5.12
CA TYR A 230 -8.04 5.24 4.38
C TYR A 230 -7.62 4.82 2.96
N ILE A 231 -7.48 5.82 2.08
CA ILE A 231 -7.15 5.62 0.67
C ILE A 231 -5.77 6.22 0.41
N ASP A 232 -4.92 5.50 -0.32
CA ASP A 232 -3.57 5.90 -0.74
C ASP A 232 -3.42 5.75 -2.25
N TRP A 233 -2.24 6.10 -2.78
CA TRP A 233 -1.85 5.98 -4.17
C TRP A 233 -2.85 6.63 -5.13
N CYS A 234 -3.31 7.84 -4.82
CA CYS A 234 -4.28 8.56 -5.64
C CYS A 234 -5.53 7.72 -5.97
N GLY A 235 -6.14 7.12 -4.97
CA GLY A 235 -7.40 6.38 -5.13
C GLY A 235 -7.24 4.89 -5.42
N SER A 236 -6.02 4.36 -5.57
CA SER A 236 -5.83 2.95 -5.97
C SER A 236 -5.66 1.99 -4.81
N LEU A 237 -5.20 2.43 -3.64
CA LEU A 237 -4.94 1.56 -2.49
C LEU A 237 -5.87 1.92 -1.34
N PHE A 238 -6.55 0.91 -0.82
CA PHE A 238 -7.38 0.99 0.37
C PHE A 238 -6.78 0.13 1.49
N TRP A 239 -6.69 0.71 2.66
CA TRP A 239 -6.46 -0.01 3.90
C TRP A 239 -7.77 -0.01 4.67
N VAL A 240 -8.30 -1.19 4.95
CA VAL A 240 -9.63 -1.35 5.57
C VAL A 240 -9.53 -2.25 6.79
N GLU A 241 -10.00 -1.76 7.92
CA GLU A 241 -10.08 -2.52 9.16
C GLU A 241 -11.46 -3.15 9.28
N ILE A 242 -11.51 -4.47 9.49
CA ILE A 242 -12.73 -5.23 9.71
C ILE A 242 -12.72 -5.77 11.14
N PRO A 243 -13.73 -5.43 11.97
CA PRO A 243 -13.87 -5.99 13.31
C PRO A 243 -13.86 -7.52 13.30
N SER A 244 -13.28 -8.13 14.34
CA SER A 244 -13.24 -9.60 14.46
C SER A 244 -14.62 -10.23 14.50
N THR A 245 -15.62 -9.50 14.96
CA THR A 245 -17.05 -9.89 15.00
C THR A 245 -17.71 -9.93 13.61
N LYS A 246 -17.08 -9.33 12.58
CA LYS A 246 -17.62 -9.18 11.21
C LYS A 246 -16.79 -9.93 10.17
N ASN A 247 -16.20 -11.06 10.52
CA ASN A 247 -15.36 -11.85 9.63
C ASN A 247 -16.05 -12.29 8.32
N ASP A 248 -17.38 -12.52 8.36
CA ASP A 248 -18.22 -12.83 7.21
C ASP A 248 -18.15 -11.74 6.12
N LYS A 249 -17.98 -10.47 6.51
CA LYS A 249 -17.88 -9.34 5.59
C LYS A 249 -16.61 -9.35 4.73
N ILE A 250 -15.58 -10.07 5.15
CA ILE A 250 -14.36 -10.22 4.35
C ILE A 250 -14.65 -10.95 3.04
N LYS A 251 -15.52 -11.97 3.05
CA LYS A 251 -15.95 -12.70 1.84
C LYS A 251 -16.69 -11.78 0.87
N GLU A 252 -17.60 -10.97 1.40
CA GLU A 252 -18.36 -9.99 0.62
C GLU A 252 -17.42 -8.97 -0.04
N ILE A 253 -16.49 -8.38 0.73
CA ILE A 253 -15.52 -7.40 0.23
C ILE A 253 -14.58 -8.03 -0.79
N LYS A 254 -14.13 -9.28 -0.61
CA LYS A 254 -13.35 -10.02 -1.61
C LYS A 254 -14.10 -10.13 -2.93
N LYS A 255 -15.37 -10.52 -2.91
CA LYS A 255 -16.20 -10.66 -4.11
C LYS A 255 -16.33 -9.32 -4.83
N ILE A 256 -16.74 -8.28 -4.13
CA ILE A 256 -16.84 -6.91 -4.69
C ILE A 256 -15.50 -6.47 -5.29
N THR A 257 -14.40 -6.69 -4.58
CA THR A 257 -13.06 -6.34 -5.06
C THR A 257 -12.72 -7.02 -6.39
N GLN A 258 -13.05 -8.31 -6.54
CA GLN A 258 -12.83 -9.05 -7.78
C GLN A 258 -13.71 -8.54 -8.93
N GLU A 259 -14.98 -8.27 -8.67
CA GLU A 259 -15.95 -7.75 -9.65
C GLU A 259 -15.51 -6.40 -10.23
N ILE A 260 -14.86 -5.56 -9.42
CA ILE A 260 -14.35 -4.25 -9.87
C ILE A 260 -12.90 -4.30 -10.41
N GLY A 261 -12.36 -5.49 -10.62
CA GLY A 261 -11.01 -5.69 -11.17
C GLY A 261 -9.87 -5.46 -10.19
N GLY A 262 -10.15 -5.51 -8.89
CA GLY A 262 -9.18 -5.29 -7.83
C GLY A 262 -8.57 -6.56 -7.25
N TYR A 263 -7.63 -6.37 -6.32
CA TYR A 263 -6.94 -7.42 -5.57
C TYR A 263 -6.99 -7.12 -4.08
N LEU A 264 -7.39 -8.11 -3.29
CA LEU A 264 -7.41 -8.03 -1.83
C LEU A 264 -6.32 -8.93 -1.24
N THR A 265 -5.66 -8.43 -0.21
CA THR A 265 -4.71 -9.18 0.62
C THR A 265 -5.07 -8.96 2.09
N ILE A 266 -5.19 -10.03 2.86
CA ILE A 266 -5.35 -9.95 4.32
C ILE A 266 -3.96 -9.79 4.92
N ILE A 267 -3.69 -8.63 5.53
CA ILE A 267 -2.37 -8.28 6.09
C ILE A 267 -2.27 -8.71 7.56
N LYS A 268 -3.35 -8.53 8.30
CA LYS A 268 -3.47 -8.94 9.69
C LYS A 268 -4.77 -9.70 9.86
N LYS A 269 -4.71 -10.78 10.61
CA LYS A 269 -5.86 -11.59 11.00
C LYS A 269 -6.15 -11.39 12.48
N SER A 270 -7.43 -11.31 12.85
CA SER A 270 -7.86 -11.42 14.23
C SER A 270 -7.63 -12.84 14.77
N GLU A 271 -7.69 -13.02 16.08
CA GLU A 271 -7.57 -14.34 16.71
C GLU A 271 -8.73 -15.26 16.33
N GLU A 272 -9.92 -14.71 16.10
CA GLU A 272 -11.13 -15.43 15.70
C GLU A 272 -11.23 -15.66 14.18
N PHE A 273 -10.18 -15.33 13.41
CA PHE A 273 -10.22 -15.46 11.95
C PHE A 273 -10.21 -16.94 11.53
N ASP A 274 -11.16 -17.31 10.67
CA ASP A 274 -11.21 -18.63 10.06
C ASP A 274 -9.99 -18.88 9.15
N PHE A 275 -9.20 -19.91 9.49
CA PHE A 275 -7.97 -20.26 8.76
C PHE A 275 -8.20 -20.86 7.38
N GLU A 276 -9.42 -21.25 7.02
CA GLU A 276 -9.71 -21.79 5.68
C GLU A 276 -9.71 -20.72 4.58
N GLU A 277 -9.87 -19.45 4.93
CA GLU A 277 -9.85 -18.36 3.98
C GLU A 277 -8.46 -18.06 3.42
N THR A 278 -8.38 -18.02 2.08
CA THR A 278 -7.13 -17.61 1.41
C THR A 278 -6.79 -16.16 1.70
N VAL A 279 -5.51 -15.90 1.99
CA VAL A 279 -4.99 -14.55 2.30
C VAL A 279 -5.11 -13.59 1.11
N PHE A 280 -5.10 -14.13 -0.11
CA PHE A 280 -5.12 -13.35 -1.36
C PHE A 280 -6.34 -13.66 -2.21
N THR A 281 -6.81 -12.68 -2.98
CA THR A 281 -7.67 -12.95 -4.13
C THR A 281 -6.81 -13.53 -5.26
N VAL A 282 -7.19 -14.69 -5.78
CA VAL A 282 -6.51 -15.34 -6.90
C VAL A 282 -7.54 -16.06 -7.78
N ASN A 283 -7.40 -15.96 -9.09
CA ASN A 283 -8.18 -16.74 -10.02
C ASN A 283 -7.50 -18.10 -10.32
N GLU A 284 -8.26 -19.06 -10.85
CA GLU A 284 -7.78 -20.41 -11.12
C GLU A 284 -6.55 -20.45 -12.03
N THR A 285 -6.54 -19.67 -13.11
CA THR A 285 -5.41 -19.61 -14.04
C THR A 285 -4.12 -19.18 -13.35
N ARG A 286 -4.21 -18.12 -12.52
CA ARG A 286 -3.05 -17.64 -11.76
C ARG A 286 -2.61 -18.68 -10.72
N LEU A 287 -3.54 -19.36 -10.06
CA LEU A 287 -3.23 -20.41 -9.11
C LEU A 287 -2.44 -21.55 -9.78
N LEU A 288 -2.94 -22.08 -10.91
CA LEU A 288 -2.27 -23.14 -11.69
C LEU A 288 -0.85 -22.75 -12.13
N ILE A 289 -0.66 -21.50 -12.59
CA ILE A 289 0.67 -21.00 -12.95
C ILE A 289 1.57 -20.94 -11.72
N SER A 290 1.06 -20.42 -10.59
CA SER A 290 1.82 -20.31 -9.34
C SER A 290 2.26 -21.67 -8.81
N GLU A 291 1.41 -22.68 -8.89
CA GLU A 291 1.73 -24.07 -8.51
C GLU A 291 2.83 -24.68 -9.39
N LYS A 292 2.77 -24.47 -10.71
CA LYS A 292 3.81 -24.92 -11.63
C LYS A 292 5.16 -24.25 -11.33
N ILE A 293 5.17 -22.95 -11.08
CA ILE A 293 6.37 -22.22 -10.70
C ILE A 293 6.91 -22.73 -9.36
N LYS A 294 6.04 -22.87 -8.35
CA LYS A 294 6.43 -23.45 -7.04
C LYS A 294 7.08 -24.82 -7.21
N LYS A 295 6.48 -25.72 -7.97
CA LYS A 295 7.02 -27.06 -8.25
C LYS A 295 8.39 -27.01 -8.94
N SER A 296 8.61 -26.02 -9.81
CA SER A 296 9.89 -25.83 -10.49
C SER A 296 11.00 -25.37 -9.55
N PHE A 297 10.71 -24.40 -8.67
CA PHE A 297 11.69 -23.82 -7.77
C PHE A 297 11.86 -24.58 -6.45
N ASP A 298 10.77 -25.09 -5.90
CA ASP A 298 10.73 -25.75 -4.60
C ASP A 298 9.80 -26.98 -4.60
N PRO A 299 10.21 -28.07 -5.29
CA PRO A 299 9.37 -29.26 -5.45
C PRO A 299 9.04 -29.96 -4.12
N LYS A 300 9.87 -29.80 -3.11
CA LYS A 300 9.68 -30.37 -1.75
C LYS A 300 8.88 -29.44 -0.83
N ARG A 301 8.46 -28.24 -1.30
CA ARG A 301 7.70 -27.27 -0.54
C ARG A 301 8.36 -26.88 0.80
N ILE A 302 9.67 -26.65 0.79
CA ILE A 302 10.47 -26.28 1.97
C ILE A 302 10.21 -24.83 2.37
N PHE A 303 10.03 -23.93 1.38
CA PHE A 303 9.93 -22.49 1.60
C PHE A 303 8.48 -22.05 1.81
N ASN A 304 8.16 -21.56 3.00
CA ASN A 304 6.90 -20.93 3.39
C ASN A 304 5.65 -21.62 2.79
N PRO A 305 5.45 -22.94 2.99
CA PRO A 305 4.33 -23.67 2.39
C PRO A 305 3.00 -23.10 2.87
N GLY A 306 2.07 -22.87 1.93
CA GLY A 306 0.74 -22.33 2.22
C GLY A 306 0.71 -20.83 2.57
N LYS A 307 1.84 -20.12 2.48
CA LYS A 307 1.92 -18.70 2.84
C LYS A 307 1.10 -17.81 1.90
N MET A 308 1.06 -18.14 0.62
CA MET A 308 0.29 -17.38 -0.38
C MET A 308 -1.07 -18.02 -0.64
N TYR A 309 -1.06 -19.24 -1.13
CA TYR A 309 -2.25 -20.00 -1.50
C TYR A 309 -2.11 -21.44 -0.99
N ARG A 310 -3.24 -22.13 -0.87
CA ARG A 310 -3.21 -23.57 -0.65
C ARG A 310 -2.44 -24.23 -1.80
N GLY A 311 -1.37 -24.91 -1.48
CA GLY A 311 -0.51 -25.56 -2.49
C GLY A 311 0.72 -24.76 -2.97
N VAL A 312 0.87 -23.49 -2.54
CA VAL A 312 2.04 -22.65 -2.87
C VAL A 312 2.76 -22.15 -1.64
#